data_cfe52d8f2531c51cdf7e49171d2e0cf4
#
_entry.id   cfe52d8f2531c51cdf7e49171d2e0cf4
#
_cell.length_a   1.000
_cell.length_b   1.000
_cell.length_c   1.000
_cell.angle_alpha   90.00
_cell.angle_beta   90.00
_cell.angle_gamma   90.00
#
_symmetry.space_group_name_H-M   'P 1'
#
loop_
_entity.id
_entity.type
_entity.pdbx_description
1 polymer ?
#
loop_
_entity_poly.entity_id
_entity_poly.type
_entity_poly.pdbx_seq_one_letter_code
_entity_poly.pdbx_strand_id
1 'polypeptide(L)'
;LIRSRGLGDVYKRQVIPFSEDFVLADINVGILYLFAVSSLGVYGIIMGGWASNSKYPFLGAIRSAAQMVSYEVSIGIIIINVLLCVGSLNLSDIVKAQENVWYIIPLFPMFVIFFISALAETNRPPFDLPEAEAELVAGYQTEYSGMMYAMFWFCLLYTSPSPRDLMR
;
A
#
# COMPACT_ATOMS: atom_id res chain seq x y z
N LEU A 1 4.35 -17.44 0.67
CA LEU A 1 3.70 -16.16 1.03
C LEU A 1 4.59 -14.95 0.72
N ILE A 2 5.85 -14.95 1.18
CA ILE A 2 6.81 -13.87 0.91
C ILE A 2 7.13 -13.77 -0.59
N ARG A 3 7.27 -14.91 -1.26
CA ARG A 3 7.49 -14.97 -2.71
C ARG A 3 6.32 -14.42 -3.52
N SER A 4 5.08 -14.61 -3.05
CA SER A 4 3.88 -14.07 -3.69
C SER A 4 3.74 -12.55 -3.51
N ARG A 5 4.19 -11.97 -2.39
CA ARG A 5 4.22 -10.51 -2.21
C ARG A 5 5.20 -9.83 -3.17
N GLY A 6 6.42 -10.37 -3.31
CA GLY A 6 7.40 -9.83 -4.26
C GLY A 6 6.92 -9.87 -5.72
N LEU A 7 6.20 -10.92 -6.11
CA LEU A 7 5.58 -11.01 -7.43
C LEU A 7 4.48 -9.95 -7.61
N GLY A 8 3.63 -9.73 -6.60
CA GLY A 8 2.59 -8.70 -6.65
C GLY A 8 3.16 -7.30 -6.90
N ASP A 9 4.26 -6.96 -6.25
CA ASP A 9 4.92 -5.66 -6.44
C ASP A 9 5.54 -5.51 -7.84
N VAL A 10 6.07 -6.59 -8.42
CA VAL A 10 6.56 -6.59 -9.81
C VAL A 10 5.43 -6.34 -10.79
N TYR A 11 4.29 -7.02 -10.64
CA TYR A 11 3.12 -6.82 -11.51
C TYR A 11 2.51 -5.42 -11.39
N LYS A 12 2.48 -4.83 -10.19
CA LYS A 12 2.03 -3.45 -9.99
C LYS A 12 2.85 -2.45 -10.79
N ARG A 13 4.17 -2.61 -10.80
CA ARG A 13 5.08 -1.69 -11.49
C ARG A 13 4.95 -1.74 -13.01
N GLN A 14 4.46 -2.83 -13.57
CA GLN A 14 4.28 -2.97 -15.03
C GLN A 14 3.20 -2.05 -15.60
N VAL A 15 2.23 -1.66 -14.79
CA VAL A 15 1.09 -0.82 -15.21
C VAL A 15 1.39 0.66 -15.04
N ILE A 16 2.40 1.03 -14.22
CA ILE A 16 2.76 2.43 -13.97
C ILE A 16 3.51 3.00 -15.17
N PRO A 17 3.06 4.12 -15.76
CA PRO A 17 3.77 4.79 -16.84
C PRO A 17 5.02 5.47 -16.30
N PHE A 18 6.18 5.13 -16.84
CA PHE A 18 7.47 5.78 -16.51
C PHE A 18 7.79 6.93 -17.45
N SER A 19 7.22 6.95 -18.66
CA SER A 19 7.35 7.99 -19.67
C SER A 19 6.12 7.94 -20.55
N GLU A 20 5.89 8.97 -21.39
CA GLU A 20 4.74 9.07 -22.29
C GLU A 20 4.59 7.83 -23.19
N ASP A 21 5.71 7.25 -23.65
CA ASP A 21 5.72 6.09 -24.55
C ASP A 21 6.22 4.80 -23.87
N PHE A 22 6.60 4.84 -22.60
CA PHE A 22 7.19 3.69 -21.92
C PHE A 22 6.28 3.15 -20.82
N VAL A 23 5.33 2.32 -21.23
CA VAL A 23 4.46 1.52 -20.37
C VAL A 23 4.62 0.05 -20.73
N LEU A 24 4.95 -0.81 -19.76
CA LEU A 24 5.12 -2.25 -20.00
C LEU A 24 3.78 -2.94 -20.30
N ALA A 25 2.71 -2.50 -19.64
CA ALA A 25 1.36 -3.01 -19.84
C ALA A 25 0.36 -1.85 -19.74
N ASP A 26 -0.11 -1.37 -20.88
CA ASP A 26 -1.15 -0.34 -20.94
C ASP A 26 -2.53 -0.99 -20.80
N ILE A 27 -3.11 -0.85 -19.60
CA ILE A 27 -4.41 -1.42 -19.28
C ILE A 27 -5.42 -0.29 -19.09
N ASN A 28 -6.54 -0.33 -19.82
CA ASN A 28 -7.59 0.69 -19.73
C ASN A 28 -8.17 0.89 -18.33
N VAL A 29 -8.08 -0.12 -17.48
CA VAL A 29 -8.53 -0.11 -16.08
C VAL A 29 -7.35 -0.24 -15.10
N GLY A 30 -6.22 0.37 -15.42
CA GLY A 30 -4.95 0.23 -14.67
C GLY A 30 -5.08 0.52 -13.18
N ILE A 31 -5.84 1.53 -12.79
CA ILE A 31 -6.08 1.88 -11.39
C ILE A 31 -6.83 0.77 -10.65
N LEU A 32 -7.88 0.21 -11.23
CA LEU A 32 -8.64 -0.89 -10.62
C LEU A 32 -7.76 -2.14 -10.46
N TYR A 33 -6.90 -2.41 -11.43
CA TYR A 33 -5.93 -3.50 -11.34
C TYR A 33 -4.95 -3.29 -10.18
N LEU A 34 -4.43 -2.08 -9.99
CA LEU A 34 -3.53 -1.76 -8.87
C LEU A 34 -4.21 -1.99 -7.52
N PHE A 35 -5.45 -1.53 -7.36
CA PHE A 35 -6.22 -1.77 -6.13
C PHE A 35 -6.50 -3.24 -5.90
N ALA A 36 -6.90 -3.99 -6.93
CA ALA A 36 -7.16 -5.43 -6.80
C ALA A 36 -5.92 -6.20 -6.33
N VAL A 37 -4.74 -5.91 -6.89
CA VAL A 37 -3.49 -6.55 -6.48
C VAL A 37 -3.05 -6.11 -5.09
N SER A 38 -3.31 -4.84 -4.70
CA SER A 38 -3.03 -4.33 -3.36
C SER A 38 -3.86 -5.06 -2.30
N SER A 39 -5.17 -5.17 -2.54
CA SER A 39 -6.11 -5.84 -1.63
C SER A 39 -5.75 -7.29 -1.35
N LEU A 40 -5.19 -8.00 -2.32
CA LEU A 40 -4.70 -9.37 -2.11
C LEU A 40 -3.57 -9.46 -1.07
N GLY A 41 -2.81 -8.40 -0.85
CA GLY A 41 -1.76 -8.35 0.16
C GLY A 41 -2.30 -8.51 1.59
N VAL A 42 -3.50 -8.03 1.87
CA VAL A 42 -4.15 -8.11 3.19
C VAL A 42 -4.39 -9.55 3.62
N TYR A 43 -4.77 -10.43 2.68
CA TYR A 43 -4.95 -11.86 2.96
C TYR A 43 -3.67 -12.51 3.46
N GLY A 44 -2.52 -12.07 2.97
CA GLY A 44 -1.23 -12.58 3.43
C GLY A 44 -0.97 -12.33 4.91
N ILE A 45 -1.39 -11.19 5.43
CA ILE A 45 -1.25 -10.83 6.86
C ILE A 45 -2.21 -11.67 7.71
N ILE A 46 -3.47 -11.79 7.29
CA ILE A 46 -4.47 -12.60 8.00
C ILE A 46 -4.04 -14.06 8.08
N MET A 47 -3.56 -14.63 6.96
CA MET A 47 -3.08 -16.00 6.90
C MET A 47 -1.83 -16.20 7.78
N GLY A 48 -0.91 -15.23 7.80
CA GLY A 48 0.26 -15.28 8.68
C GLY A 48 -0.10 -15.28 10.16
N GLY A 49 -1.02 -14.42 10.58
CA GLY A 49 -1.53 -14.38 11.95
C GLY A 49 -2.29 -15.66 12.35
N TRP A 50 -3.06 -16.21 11.44
CA TRP A 50 -3.77 -17.49 11.68
C TRP A 50 -2.78 -18.66 11.82
N ALA A 51 -1.80 -18.75 10.92
CA ALA A 51 -0.80 -19.83 10.92
C ALA A 51 0.05 -19.88 12.19
N SER A 52 0.16 -18.79 12.92
CA SER A 52 0.89 -18.70 14.20
C SER A 52 0.21 -19.46 15.35
N ASN A 53 -1.06 -19.84 15.20
CA ASN A 53 -1.86 -20.59 16.20
C ASN A 53 -1.79 -19.98 17.63
N SER A 54 -1.65 -18.66 17.73
CA SER A 54 -1.56 -17.89 18.98
C SER A 54 -2.56 -16.74 18.97
N LYS A 55 -3.06 -16.37 20.14
CA LYS A 55 -4.08 -15.31 20.28
C LYS A 55 -3.56 -13.93 19.90
N TYR A 56 -2.34 -13.60 20.33
CA TYR A 56 -1.75 -12.26 20.09
C TYR A 56 -1.44 -12.00 18.62
N PRO A 57 -0.74 -12.88 17.89
CA PRO A 57 -0.53 -12.72 16.45
C PRO A 57 -1.83 -12.64 15.65
N PHE A 58 -2.84 -13.41 16.03
CA PHE A 58 -4.14 -13.38 15.34
C PHE A 58 -4.86 -12.05 15.52
N LEU A 59 -4.91 -11.50 16.75
CA LEU A 59 -5.48 -10.20 17.01
C LEU A 59 -4.71 -9.08 16.31
N GLY A 60 -3.39 -9.13 16.32
CA GLY A 60 -2.54 -8.19 15.60
C GLY A 60 -2.78 -8.23 14.08
N ALA A 61 -2.93 -9.43 13.52
CA ALA A 61 -3.23 -9.59 12.09
C ALA A 61 -4.59 -9.01 11.70
N ILE A 62 -5.64 -9.22 12.51
CA ILE A 62 -6.97 -8.65 12.27
C ILE A 62 -6.94 -7.12 12.38
N ARG A 63 -6.27 -6.56 13.38
CA ARG A 63 -6.13 -5.11 13.53
C ARG A 63 -5.40 -4.50 12.32
N SER A 64 -4.30 -5.11 11.88
CA SER A 64 -3.57 -4.70 10.70
C SER A 64 -4.43 -4.76 9.44
N ALA A 65 -5.14 -5.84 9.23
CA ALA A 65 -6.03 -6.01 8.08
C ALA A 65 -7.15 -4.96 8.07
N ALA A 66 -7.78 -4.71 9.22
CA ALA A 66 -8.84 -3.70 9.34
C ALA A 66 -8.32 -2.30 9.03
N GLN A 67 -7.13 -1.95 9.51
CA GLN A 67 -6.49 -0.67 9.22
C GLN A 67 -6.20 -0.53 7.72
N MET A 68 -5.54 -1.51 7.10
CA MET A 68 -5.20 -1.48 5.68
C MET A 68 -6.45 -1.35 4.80
N VAL A 69 -7.49 -2.16 5.03
CA VAL A 69 -8.74 -2.08 4.25
C VAL A 69 -9.42 -0.72 4.42
N SER A 70 -9.48 -0.18 5.64
CA SER A 70 -10.11 1.12 5.88
C SER A 70 -9.41 2.25 5.14
N TYR A 71 -8.09 2.27 5.13
CA TYR A 71 -7.32 3.31 4.42
C TYR A 71 -7.26 3.07 2.92
N GLU A 72 -7.31 1.83 2.45
CA GLU A 72 -7.44 1.52 1.02
C GLU A 72 -8.74 2.08 0.43
N VAL A 73 -9.87 1.95 1.14
CA VAL A 73 -11.14 2.58 0.76
C VAL A 73 -11.02 4.11 0.73
N SER A 74 -10.37 4.71 1.72
CA SER A 74 -10.13 6.16 1.76
C SER A 74 -9.32 6.64 0.56
N ILE A 75 -8.22 5.97 0.24
CA ILE A 75 -7.41 6.25 -0.95
C ILE A 75 -8.22 6.09 -2.24
N GLY A 76 -9.05 5.05 -2.30
CA GLY A 76 -9.96 4.82 -3.44
C GLY A 76 -10.90 5.99 -3.70
N ILE A 77 -11.53 6.53 -2.65
CA ILE A 77 -12.43 7.68 -2.76
C ILE A 77 -11.66 8.92 -3.24
N ILE A 78 -10.44 9.15 -2.76
CA ILE A 78 -9.61 10.28 -3.20
C ILE A 78 -9.27 10.15 -4.68
N ILE A 79 -8.89 8.96 -5.14
CA ILE A 79 -8.56 8.71 -6.54
C ILE A 79 -9.78 8.87 -7.43
N ILE A 80 -10.99 8.50 -6.98
CA ILE A 80 -12.23 8.76 -7.73
C ILE A 80 -12.38 10.26 -8.06
N ASN A 81 -12.03 11.17 -7.16
CA ASN A 81 -12.08 12.60 -7.46
C ASN A 81 -11.13 12.98 -8.61
N VAL A 82 -9.95 12.38 -8.68
CA VAL A 82 -9.02 12.59 -9.79
C VAL A 82 -9.59 12.01 -11.09
N LEU A 83 -10.19 10.81 -11.02
CA LEU A 83 -10.81 10.16 -12.18
C LEU A 83 -11.99 10.95 -12.73
N LEU A 84 -12.78 11.60 -11.88
CA LEU A 84 -13.86 12.48 -12.30
C LEU A 84 -13.34 13.71 -13.07
N CYS A 85 -12.16 14.19 -12.74
CA CYS A 85 -11.52 15.30 -13.49
C CYS A 85 -11.00 14.85 -14.85
N VAL A 86 -10.49 13.62 -14.96
CA VAL A 86 -9.87 13.09 -16.19
C VAL A 86 -10.90 12.41 -17.11
N GLY A 87 -11.87 11.69 -16.53
CA GLY A 87 -12.86 10.92 -17.27
C GLY A 87 -12.32 9.57 -17.82
N SER A 88 -11.12 9.14 -17.42
CA SER A 88 -10.52 7.87 -17.84
C SER A 88 -9.93 7.11 -16.66
N LEU A 89 -9.95 5.77 -16.71
CA LEU A 89 -9.32 4.87 -15.75
C LEU A 89 -7.90 4.46 -16.14
N ASN A 90 -7.44 4.89 -17.31
CA ASN A 90 -6.10 4.62 -17.79
C ASN A 90 -5.09 5.58 -17.15
N LEU A 91 -3.99 5.03 -16.61
CA LEU A 91 -2.93 5.81 -15.98
C LEU A 91 -2.22 6.75 -16.96
N SER A 92 -2.03 6.32 -18.20
CA SER A 92 -1.41 7.13 -19.26
C SER A 92 -2.23 8.38 -19.58
N ASP A 93 -3.56 8.25 -19.63
CA ASP A 93 -4.47 9.36 -19.87
C ASP A 93 -4.47 10.37 -18.70
N ILE A 94 -4.36 9.87 -17.46
CA ILE A 94 -4.27 10.71 -16.28
C ILE A 94 -2.99 11.55 -16.29
N VAL A 95 -1.87 10.98 -16.71
CA VAL A 95 -0.59 11.69 -16.83
C VAL A 95 -0.69 12.76 -17.91
N LYS A 96 -1.21 12.46 -19.10
CA LYS A 96 -1.40 13.41 -20.21
C LYS A 96 -2.34 14.54 -19.84
N ALA A 97 -3.40 14.27 -19.10
CA ALA A 97 -4.34 15.30 -18.66
C ALA A 97 -3.71 16.36 -17.71
N GLN A 98 -2.55 16.05 -17.11
CA GLN A 98 -1.83 16.96 -16.20
C GLN A 98 -0.75 17.82 -16.89
N GLU A 99 -0.63 17.82 -18.22
CA GLU A 99 0.37 18.60 -18.95
C GLU A 99 0.27 20.10 -18.68
N ASN A 100 -0.95 20.65 -18.56
CA ASN A 100 -1.17 22.06 -18.35
C ASN A 100 -1.17 22.47 -16.87
N VAL A 101 -1.85 21.70 -16.02
CA VAL A 101 -2.00 21.97 -14.58
C VAL A 101 -1.92 20.68 -13.79
N TRP A 102 -1.05 20.62 -12.83
CA TRP A 102 -0.98 19.50 -11.90
C TRP A 102 -2.19 19.48 -10.98
N TYR A 103 -2.86 18.35 -10.87
CA TYR A 103 -4.05 18.18 -10.05
C TYR A 103 -3.81 18.38 -8.55
N ILE A 104 -2.57 18.38 -8.11
CA ILE A 104 -2.21 18.68 -6.72
C ILE A 104 -2.63 20.11 -6.31
N ILE A 105 -2.66 21.06 -7.25
CA ILE A 105 -3.02 22.46 -6.99
C ILE A 105 -4.53 22.59 -6.71
N PRO A 106 -5.43 22.18 -7.63
CA PRO A 106 -6.87 22.28 -7.41
C PRO A 106 -7.39 21.31 -6.36
N LEU A 107 -6.73 20.16 -6.17
CA LEU A 107 -7.13 19.12 -5.22
C LEU A 107 -6.21 19.05 -3.99
N PHE A 108 -5.63 20.18 -3.58
CA PHE A 108 -4.70 20.23 -2.45
C PHE A 108 -5.24 19.59 -1.15
N PRO A 109 -6.50 19.80 -0.71
CA PRO A 109 -7.03 19.13 0.46
C PRO A 109 -7.03 17.60 0.33
N MET A 110 -7.35 17.10 -0.88
CA MET A 110 -7.35 15.66 -1.16
C MET A 110 -5.95 15.08 -1.13
N PHE A 111 -4.96 15.85 -1.56
CA PHE A 111 -3.55 15.45 -1.46
C PHE A 111 -3.09 15.26 -0.02
N VAL A 112 -3.48 16.15 0.90
CA VAL A 112 -3.15 16.02 2.32
C VAL A 112 -3.77 14.75 2.92
N ILE A 113 -5.05 14.50 2.62
CA ILE A 113 -5.74 13.29 3.10
C ILE A 113 -5.12 12.03 2.48
N PHE A 114 -4.73 12.06 1.21
CA PHE A 114 -4.04 10.98 0.53
C PHE A 114 -2.72 10.64 1.23
N PHE A 115 -1.93 11.65 1.57
CA PHE A 115 -0.66 11.47 2.25
C PHE A 115 -0.82 10.84 3.64
N ILE A 116 -1.82 11.30 4.42
CA ILE A 116 -2.15 10.70 5.72
C ILE A 116 -2.59 9.25 5.56
N SER A 117 -3.45 8.96 4.58
CA SER A 117 -3.93 7.60 4.32
C SER A 117 -2.81 6.66 3.87
N ALA A 118 -1.87 7.15 3.07
CA ALA A 118 -0.70 6.39 2.65
C ALA A 118 0.23 6.04 3.81
N LEU A 119 0.44 6.98 4.75
CA LEU A 119 1.19 6.70 5.99
C LEU A 119 0.51 5.64 6.85
N ALA A 120 -0.82 5.68 6.94
CA ALA A 120 -1.58 4.74 7.72
C ALA A 120 -1.60 3.34 7.08
N GLU A 121 -1.60 3.24 5.75
CA GLU A 121 -1.51 1.96 5.03
C GLU A 121 -0.17 1.27 5.27
N THR A 122 0.91 2.03 5.43
CA THR A 122 2.25 1.47 5.69
C THR A 122 2.47 1.03 7.13
N ASN A 123 1.47 1.17 8.02
CA ASN A 123 1.56 0.84 9.45
C ASN A 123 2.74 1.52 10.16
N ARG A 124 3.05 2.75 9.80
CA ARG A 124 4.13 3.52 10.44
C ARG A 124 3.60 4.47 11.52
N PRO A 125 4.40 4.79 12.54
CA PRO A 125 4.00 5.79 13.51
C PRO A 125 3.58 7.11 12.82
N PRO A 126 2.45 7.70 13.22
CA PRO A 126 1.64 7.46 14.42
C PRO A 126 0.57 6.35 14.28
N PHE A 127 0.47 5.66 13.16
CA PHE A 127 -0.55 4.64 12.86
C PHE A 127 -0.04 3.20 13.10
N ASP A 128 0.63 2.96 14.22
CA ASP A 128 1.31 1.71 14.58
C ASP A 128 0.46 0.80 15.50
N LEU A 129 -0.85 0.77 15.29
CA LEU A 129 -1.77 -0.07 16.06
C LEU A 129 -1.51 -1.59 15.97
N PRO A 130 -1.06 -2.12 14.81
CA PRO A 130 -0.81 -3.56 14.67
C PRO A 130 0.43 -4.05 15.43
N GLU A 131 1.41 -3.19 15.64
CA GLU A 131 2.70 -3.49 16.27
C GLU A 131 2.81 -2.87 17.67
N ALA A 132 1.71 -2.33 18.24
CA ALA A 132 1.71 -1.68 19.53
C ALA A 132 2.32 -2.58 20.61
N GLU A 133 3.59 -2.39 20.92
CA GLU A 133 4.38 -3.21 21.85
C GLU A 133 3.75 -3.28 23.23
N ALA A 134 3.10 -2.20 23.65
CA ALA A 134 2.44 -2.09 24.94
C ALA A 134 1.23 -3.03 25.08
N GLU A 135 0.56 -3.40 23.99
CA GLU A 135 -0.69 -4.19 24.02
C GLU A 135 -0.53 -5.60 23.45
N LEU A 136 0.24 -5.77 22.39
CA LEU A 136 0.31 -7.00 21.59
C LEU A 136 1.71 -7.61 21.48
N VAL A 137 2.68 -7.13 22.26
CA VAL A 137 4.10 -7.56 22.31
C VAL A 137 4.83 -7.21 20.99
N ALA A 138 4.50 -7.79 19.86
CA ALA A 138 5.01 -7.45 18.52
C ALA A 138 3.95 -7.74 17.44
N GLY A 139 2.68 -7.78 17.86
CA GLY A 139 1.56 -8.02 16.97
C GLY A 139 1.63 -9.38 16.26
N TYR A 140 1.36 -9.40 14.96
CA TYR A 140 1.33 -10.63 14.17
C TYR A 140 2.71 -11.27 13.96
N GLN A 141 3.79 -10.59 14.30
CA GLN A 141 5.18 -11.05 14.15
C GLN A 141 5.71 -11.79 15.38
N THR A 142 4.97 -11.84 16.48
CA THR A 142 5.42 -12.36 17.79
C THR A 142 5.96 -13.78 17.74
N GLU A 143 5.37 -14.65 16.92
CA GLU A 143 5.78 -16.08 16.81
C GLU A 143 6.89 -16.31 15.76
N TYR A 144 7.27 -15.28 15.01
CA TYR A 144 8.30 -15.39 13.99
C TYR A 144 9.65 -14.93 14.54
N SER A 145 10.70 -15.74 14.36
CA SER A 145 12.05 -15.44 14.83
C SER A 145 13.10 -15.58 13.72
N GLY A 146 14.28 -14.98 13.93
CA GLY A 146 15.42 -15.12 13.04
C GLY A 146 15.17 -14.63 11.62
N MET A 147 15.48 -15.47 10.63
CA MET A 147 15.40 -15.11 9.21
C MET A 147 13.98 -14.78 8.76
N MET A 148 12.96 -15.44 9.29
CA MET A 148 11.56 -15.15 8.94
C MET A 148 11.11 -13.79 9.43
N TYR A 149 11.49 -13.40 10.64
CA TYR A 149 11.26 -12.07 11.18
C TYR A 149 11.96 -10.99 10.34
N ALA A 150 13.22 -11.21 9.98
CA ALA A 150 13.97 -10.30 9.11
C ALA A 150 13.29 -10.11 7.74
N MET A 151 12.70 -11.15 7.17
CA MET A 151 12.00 -11.05 5.89
C MET A 151 10.75 -10.17 5.95
N PHE A 152 10.02 -10.13 7.07
CA PHE A 152 8.91 -9.18 7.26
C PHE A 152 9.43 -7.73 7.27
N TRP A 153 10.53 -7.48 7.98
CA TRP A 153 11.17 -6.17 8.03
C TRP A 153 11.71 -5.72 6.67
N PHE A 154 12.37 -6.58 5.93
CA PHE A 154 12.82 -6.27 4.58
C PHE A 154 11.66 -5.94 3.63
N CYS A 155 10.54 -6.62 3.75
CA CYS A 155 9.36 -6.30 2.95
C CYS A 155 8.82 -4.90 3.27
N LEU A 156 8.75 -4.52 4.55
CA LEU A 156 8.33 -3.19 4.99
C LEU A 156 9.31 -2.10 4.52
N LEU A 157 10.60 -2.32 4.65
CA LEU A 157 11.64 -1.37 4.21
C LEU A 157 11.62 -1.16 2.70
N TYR A 158 11.38 -2.23 1.93
CA TYR A 158 11.35 -2.16 0.47
C TYR A 158 10.12 -1.44 -0.08
N THR A 159 8.99 -1.56 0.58
CA THR A 159 7.73 -0.93 0.15
C THR A 159 7.55 0.51 0.62
N SER A 160 8.34 0.93 1.64
CA SER A 160 8.20 2.26 2.23
C SER A 160 9.57 2.96 2.27
N PRO A 161 9.86 3.87 1.34
CA PRO A 161 11.08 4.65 1.35
C PRO A 161 11.20 5.43 2.66
N SER A 162 12.25 5.16 3.39
CA SER A 162 12.58 5.88 4.63
C SER A 162 13.19 7.24 4.29
N PRO A 163 12.90 8.29 5.08
CA PRO A 163 13.61 9.56 4.94
C PRO A 163 15.14 9.43 5.04
N ARG A 164 15.63 8.37 5.69
CA ARG A 164 17.07 8.06 5.77
C ARG A 164 17.66 7.57 4.45
N ASP A 165 16.85 7.01 3.56
CA ASP A 165 17.30 6.53 2.26
C ASP A 165 17.41 7.67 1.24
N LEU A 166 16.74 8.80 1.50
CA LEU A 166 16.85 10.03 0.72
C LEU A 166 18.06 10.89 1.08
N MET A 167 18.75 10.58 2.19
CA MET A 167 19.94 11.30 2.65
C MET A 167 21.27 10.55 2.36
N ARG A 168 21.23 9.45 1.64
CA ARG A 168 22.40 8.73 1.13
C ARG A 168 22.50 8.85 -0.38
#